data_f6d43581aca3da30c41d586988676f2b
#
_entry.id   f6d43581aca3da30c41d586988676f2b
#
_cell.length_a   1.000
_cell.length_b   1.000
_cell.length_c   1.000
_cell.angle_alpha   90.00
_cell.angle_beta   90.00
_cell.angle_gamma   90.00
#
_symmetry.space_group_name_H-M   'P 1'
#
loop_
_entity.id
_entity.type
_entity.pdbx_description
1 polymer ?
#
loop_
_entity_poly.entity_id
_entity_poly.type
_entity_poly.pdbx_seq_one_letter_code
_entity_poly.pdbx_strand_id
1 'polypeptide(L)'
;MATSPPKSEPKQSENKPLSGQTKPYLPYSQVLREKFGCKVYKVTLDAGFTCPNRDGSKGVGGCTFCDTTGSSSRAQNRRDSLTEQIQKNIDRMRARFGADKFVPYFQSFTNTYAPPDRLKRLYDEALSAHDDVIGLAISTRPDCVDEAKLDLIATYKRPDGY
;
A
#
# COMPACT_ATOMS: atom_id res chain seq x y z
N MET A 1 14.66 -41.81 25.11
CA MET A 1 15.36 -40.71 24.43
C MET A 1 14.73 -40.57 23.06
N ALA A 2 13.86 -39.57 22.89
CA ALA A 2 13.15 -39.34 21.62
C ALA A 2 13.90 -38.23 20.88
N THR A 3 14.42 -38.51 19.72
CA THR A 3 15.12 -37.57 18.83
C THR A 3 14.10 -36.81 18.00
N SER A 4 14.08 -35.49 18.14
CA SER A 4 13.24 -34.59 17.34
C SER A 4 13.67 -34.60 15.87
N PRO A 5 12.73 -34.50 14.91
CA PRO A 5 13.08 -34.45 13.49
C PRO A 5 13.73 -33.09 13.12
N PRO A 6 14.59 -33.06 12.08
CA PRO A 6 15.27 -31.85 11.66
C PRO A 6 14.30 -30.84 11.06
N LYS A 7 14.48 -29.56 11.42
CA LYS A 7 13.75 -28.42 10.86
C LYS A 7 14.08 -28.30 9.37
N SER A 8 13.05 -28.36 8.52
CA SER A 8 13.17 -28.09 7.09
C SER A 8 13.59 -26.65 6.83
N GLU A 9 14.71 -26.46 6.15
CA GLU A 9 15.17 -25.15 5.68
C GLU A 9 14.16 -24.55 4.70
N PRO A 10 13.94 -23.22 4.71
CA PRO A 10 13.06 -22.57 3.76
C PRO A 10 13.64 -22.69 2.36
N LYS A 11 12.90 -23.30 1.44
CA LYS A 11 13.22 -23.35 0.02
C LYS A 11 13.31 -21.93 -0.52
N GLN A 12 14.52 -21.46 -0.79
CA GLN A 12 14.76 -20.28 -1.62
C GLN A 12 14.16 -20.54 -2.99
N SER A 13 13.05 -19.88 -3.31
CA SER A 13 12.52 -19.86 -4.68
C SER A 13 13.47 -19.01 -5.52
N GLU A 14 14.44 -19.63 -6.14
CA GLU A 14 15.22 -19.03 -7.22
C GLU A 14 14.25 -18.68 -8.36
N ASN A 15 13.88 -17.41 -8.44
CA ASN A 15 13.28 -16.85 -9.64
C ASN A 15 14.34 -16.77 -10.73
N LYS A 16 14.60 -17.92 -11.38
CA LYS A 16 15.42 -18.00 -12.58
C LYS A 16 14.74 -17.15 -13.66
N PRO A 17 15.42 -16.15 -14.25
CA PRO A 17 14.83 -15.39 -15.34
C PRO A 17 14.56 -16.33 -16.51
N LEU A 18 13.32 -16.40 -16.96
CA LEU A 18 12.95 -17.03 -18.23
C LEU A 18 13.75 -16.33 -19.32
N SER A 19 14.70 -17.07 -19.90
CA SER A 19 15.48 -16.83 -21.14
C SER A 19 15.53 -15.37 -21.63
N GLY A 20 16.70 -14.75 -21.61
CA GLY A 20 17.32 -13.78 -22.53
C GLY A 20 16.50 -12.66 -23.22
N GLN A 21 15.23 -12.53 -22.99
CA GLN A 21 14.40 -11.46 -23.55
C GLN A 21 14.36 -10.27 -22.59
N THR A 22 14.97 -9.18 -22.96
CA THR A 22 14.76 -7.87 -22.33
C THR A 22 13.26 -7.52 -22.44
N LYS A 23 12.60 -7.38 -21.29
CA LYS A 23 11.19 -6.96 -21.27
C LYS A 23 11.07 -5.58 -21.92
N PRO A 24 10.04 -5.32 -22.77
CA PRO A 24 9.86 -4.02 -23.42
C PRO A 24 9.42 -2.90 -22.44
N TYR A 25 9.42 -3.18 -21.14
CA TYR A 25 9.08 -2.26 -20.06
C TYR A 25 9.95 -2.51 -18.85
N LEU A 26 10.14 -1.49 -18.01
CA LEU A 26 10.81 -1.61 -16.74
C LEU A 26 9.81 -2.06 -15.65
N PRO A 27 9.91 -3.29 -15.13
CA PRO A 27 9.00 -3.74 -14.07
C PRO A 27 9.17 -2.91 -12.80
N TYR A 28 8.08 -2.42 -12.24
CA TYR A 28 8.09 -1.67 -10.99
C TYR A 28 8.75 -2.43 -9.82
N SER A 29 8.53 -3.74 -9.74
CA SER A 29 9.19 -4.60 -8.74
C SER A 29 10.71 -4.65 -8.89
N GLN A 30 11.24 -4.47 -10.11
CA GLN A 30 12.69 -4.37 -10.35
C GLN A 30 13.23 -3.05 -9.81
N VAL A 31 12.57 -1.92 -10.11
CA VAL A 31 12.94 -0.61 -9.59
C VAL A 31 12.99 -0.60 -8.06
N LEU A 32 11.97 -1.17 -7.43
CA LEU A 32 11.94 -1.26 -5.97
C LEU A 32 13.07 -2.13 -5.41
N ARG A 33 13.35 -3.26 -6.05
CA ARG A 33 14.45 -4.14 -5.62
C ARG A 33 15.82 -3.49 -5.79
N GLU A 34 16.03 -2.77 -6.89
CA GLU A 34 17.27 -2.02 -7.13
C GLU A 34 17.45 -0.90 -6.10
N LYS A 35 16.35 -0.17 -5.79
CA LYS A 35 16.40 0.94 -4.82
C LYS A 35 16.58 0.48 -3.38
N PHE A 36 15.91 -0.59 -2.96
CA PHE A 36 15.84 -1.00 -1.54
C PHE A 36 16.62 -2.29 -1.23
N GLY A 37 17.20 -2.95 -2.22
CA GLY A 37 17.98 -4.18 -2.04
C GLY A 37 17.16 -5.42 -1.65
N CYS A 38 15.83 -5.30 -1.57
CA CYS A 38 14.94 -6.36 -1.06
C CYS A 38 13.57 -6.33 -1.77
N LYS A 39 12.70 -7.30 -1.41
CA LYS A 39 11.32 -7.33 -1.94
C LYS A 39 10.45 -6.34 -1.20
N VAL A 40 9.91 -5.38 -1.95
CA VAL A 40 8.96 -4.38 -1.44
C VAL A 40 7.57 -4.64 -2.01
N TYR A 41 6.55 -4.62 -1.13
CA TYR A 41 5.16 -4.83 -1.52
C TYR A 41 4.25 -3.71 -1.02
N LYS A 42 3.26 -3.35 -1.84
CA LYS A 42 2.16 -2.49 -1.39
C LYS A 42 1.18 -3.30 -0.54
N VAL A 43 0.76 -2.73 0.57
CA VAL A 43 -0.31 -3.25 1.43
C VAL A 43 -1.50 -2.30 1.37
N THR A 44 -2.58 -2.76 0.78
CA THR A 44 -3.77 -1.93 0.51
C THR A 44 -4.56 -1.64 1.78
N LEU A 45 -5.06 -0.40 1.90
CA LEU A 45 -5.80 0.10 3.05
C LEU A 45 -7.15 0.69 2.63
N ASP A 46 -8.12 0.59 3.52
CA ASP A 46 -9.36 1.38 3.51
C ASP A 46 -9.42 2.28 4.75
N ALA A 47 -9.18 3.56 4.56
CA ALA A 47 -9.19 4.56 5.65
C ALA A 47 -10.55 5.27 5.80
N GLY A 48 -11.62 4.69 5.24
CA GLY A 48 -12.98 5.22 5.37
C GLY A 48 -13.23 6.54 4.64
N PHE A 49 -12.50 6.78 3.54
CA PHE A 49 -12.79 7.91 2.67
C PHE A 49 -14.04 7.69 1.82
N THR A 50 -14.53 8.78 1.22
CA THR A 50 -15.54 8.78 0.17
C THR A 50 -14.98 9.44 -1.10
N CYS A 51 -15.84 9.76 -2.05
CA CYS A 51 -15.47 10.38 -3.31
C CYS A 51 -16.50 11.43 -3.70
N PRO A 52 -16.10 12.60 -4.24
CA PRO A 52 -17.02 13.63 -4.73
C PRO A 52 -18.05 13.15 -5.75
N ASN A 53 -17.76 12.07 -6.50
CA ASN A 53 -18.72 11.47 -7.43
C ASN A 53 -19.72 10.52 -6.74
N ARG A 54 -19.71 10.39 -5.41
CA ARG A 54 -20.58 9.50 -4.64
C ARG A 54 -21.36 10.17 -3.55
N ASP A 55 -20.82 11.24 -2.96
CA ASP A 55 -21.44 11.95 -1.84
C ASP A 55 -22.35 13.10 -2.26
N GLY A 56 -22.52 13.30 -3.57
CA GLY A 56 -23.39 14.35 -4.12
C GLY A 56 -22.69 15.67 -4.40
N SER A 57 -21.42 15.88 -3.98
CA SER A 57 -20.72 17.15 -4.20
C SER A 57 -20.38 17.41 -5.67
N LYS A 58 -20.11 16.38 -6.46
CA LYS A 58 -19.92 16.45 -7.92
C LYS A 58 -20.77 15.45 -8.69
N GLY A 59 -21.30 14.43 -8.03
CA GLY A 59 -22.12 13.40 -8.63
C GLY A 59 -22.54 12.33 -7.65
N VAL A 60 -23.41 11.45 -8.09
CA VAL A 60 -23.92 10.31 -7.31
C VAL A 60 -23.62 8.99 -8.03
N GLY A 61 -23.54 7.90 -7.29
CA GLY A 61 -23.35 6.54 -7.86
C GLY A 61 -21.90 6.17 -8.21
N GLY A 62 -21.00 7.11 -8.33
CA GLY A 62 -19.58 6.88 -8.63
C GLY A 62 -19.27 6.83 -10.14
N CYS A 63 -18.03 6.45 -10.47
CA CYS A 63 -17.57 6.30 -11.86
C CYS A 63 -17.96 4.93 -12.42
N THR A 64 -18.15 4.82 -13.72
CA THR A 64 -18.56 3.58 -14.41
C THR A 64 -17.59 2.41 -14.24
N PHE A 65 -16.32 2.70 -13.98
CA PHE A 65 -15.24 1.73 -13.75
C PHE A 65 -14.97 1.43 -12.26
N CYS A 66 -15.72 2.05 -11.35
CA CYS A 66 -15.49 1.95 -9.91
C CYS A 66 -16.65 1.20 -9.25
N ASP A 67 -16.36 0.09 -8.61
CA ASP A 67 -17.34 -0.70 -7.88
C ASP A 67 -17.88 0.04 -6.61
N THR A 68 -18.87 -0.56 -5.95
CA THR A 68 -19.49 0.03 -4.76
C THR A 68 -18.54 0.16 -3.57
N THR A 69 -17.42 -0.57 -3.58
CA THR A 69 -16.41 -0.57 -2.51
C THR A 69 -15.27 0.42 -2.76
N GLY A 70 -15.33 1.19 -3.86
CA GLY A 70 -14.26 2.13 -4.23
C GLY A 70 -12.98 1.43 -4.66
N SER A 71 -13.09 0.27 -5.31
CA SER A 71 -11.98 -0.60 -5.70
C SER A 71 -11.20 -1.17 -4.50
N SER A 72 -11.88 -1.32 -3.37
CA SER A 72 -11.32 -1.97 -2.18
C SER A 72 -11.00 -3.44 -2.46
N SER A 73 -9.88 -3.91 -1.97
CA SER A 73 -9.60 -5.34 -2.02
C SER A 73 -10.47 -6.08 -0.99
N ARG A 74 -10.88 -7.33 -1.31
CA ARG A 74 -11.62 -8.19 -0.36
C ARG A 74 -10.84 -8.49 0.93
N ALA A 75 -9.56 -8.17 0.96
CA ALA A 75 -8.68 -8.32 2.11
C ALA A 75 -8.78 -7.18 3.12
N GLN A 76 -9.45 -6.10 2.75
CA GLN A 76 -9.64 -4.93 3.62
C GLN A 76 -10.92 -5.10 4.42
N ASN A 77 -10.82 -4.88 5.72
CA ASN A 77 -11.97 -4.84 6.61
C ASN A 77 -12.06 -3.44 7.24
N ARG A 78 -13.07 -2.67 6.87
CA ARG A 78 -13.32 -1.32 7.40
C ARG A 78 -13.51 -1.25 8.92
N ARG A 79 -13.77 -2.39 9.56
CA ARG A 79 -13.90 -2.46 11.03
C ARG A 79 -12.56 -2.49 11.75
N ASP A 80 -11.49 -2.87 11.04
CA ASP A 80 -10.15 -2.90 11.58
C ASP A 80 -9.55 -1.47 11.54
N SER A 81 -8.77 -1.11 12.55
CA SER A 81 -7.92 0.10 12.52
C SER A 81 -6.92 0.02 11.36
N LEU A 82 -6.33 1.15 10.96
CA LEU A 82 -5.29 1.15 9.92
C LEU A 82 -4.11 0.27 10.32
N THR A 83 -3.68 0.37 11.57
CA THR A 83 -2.59 -0.45 12.11
C THR A 83 -2.89 -1.94 12.00
N GLU A 84 -4.10 -2.39 12.36
CA GLU A 84 -4.51 -3.79 12.21
C GLU A 84 -4.56 -4.24 10.76
N GLN A 85 -5.08 -3.39 9.84
CA GLN A 85 -5.11 -3.67 8.41
C GLN A 85 -3.68 -3.85 7.87
N ILE A 86 -2.76 -2.95 8.25
CA ILE A 86 -1.36 -3.00 7.84
C ILE A 86 -0.71 -4.29 8.35
N GLN A 87 -0.82 -4.60 9.63
CA GLN A 87 -0.21 -5.77 10.24
C GLN A 87 -0.70 -7.07 9.57
N LYS A 88 -2.01 -7.25 9.43
CA LYS A 88 -2.61 -8.43 8.77
C LYS A 88 -2.14 -8.59 7.32
N ASN A 89 -2.00 -7.47 6.60
CA ASN A 89 -1.54 -7.49 5.22
C ASN A 89 -0.03 -7.75 5.11
N ILE A 90 0.78 -7.22 6.03
CA ILE A 90 2.21 -7.50 6.13
C ILE A 90 2.44 -9.00 6.33
N ASP A 91 1.78 -9.61 7.32
CA ASP A 91 1.92 -11.03 7.62
C ASP A 91 1.56 -11.90 6.40
N ARG A 92 0.48 -11.53 5.71
CA ARG A 92 0.06 -12.20 4.48
C ARG A 92 1.08 -12.07 3.34
N MET A 93 1.65 -10.88 3.13
CA MET A 93 2.62 -10.63 2.07
C MET A 93 3.96 -11.32 2.37
N ARG A 94 4.37 -11.36 3.63
CA ARG A 94 5.53 -12.13 4.07
C ARG A 94 5.34 -13.62 3.82
N ALA A 95 4.25 -14.18 4.30
CA ALA A 95 3.97 -15.61 4.16
C ALA A 95 3.86 -16.06 2.70
N ARG A 96 3.23 -15.23 1.85
CA ARG A 96 2.96 -15.62 0.46
C ARG A 96 4.10 -15.32 -0.51
N PHE A 97 4.80 -14.21 -0.32
CA PHE A 97 5.75 -13.68 -1.31
C PHE A 97 7.17 -13.51 -0.77
N GLY A 98 7.39 -13.72 0.53
CA GLY A 98 8.67 -13.42 1.18
C GLY A 98 9.03 -11.95 1.04
N ALA A 99 8.06 -11.06 1.32
CA ALA A 99 8.26 -9.61 1.26
C ALA A 99 8.97 -9.12 2.52
N ASP A 100 9.88 -8.18 2.36
CA ASP A 100 10.73 -7.67 3.45
C ASP A 100 10.28 -6.28 3.89
N LYS A 101 9.92 -5.40 2.94
CA LYS A 101 9.49 -4.02 3.19
C LYS A 101 8.13 -3.73 2.56
N PHE A 102 7.43 -2.74 3.11
CA PHE A 102 6.04 -2.48 2.79
C PHE A 102 5.75 -1.02 2.56
N VAL A 103 4.81 -0.77 1.63
CA VAL A 103 4.27 0.55 1.35
C VAL A 103 2.76 0.50 1.57
N PRO A 104 2.24 1.06 2.68
CA PRO A 104 0.81 1.27 2.85
C PRO A 104 0.23 2.04 1.67
N TYR A 105 -0.81 1.46 1.07
CA TYR A 105 -1.47 2.02 -0.10
C TYR A 105 -2.92 2.36 0.24
N PHE A 106 -3.19 3.63 0.40
CA PHE A 106 -4.54 4.17 0.52
C PHE A 106 -5.23 4.06 -0.83
N GLN A 107 -6.00 2.99 -1.02
CA GLN A 107 -6.56 2.63 -2.33
C GLN A 107 -8.02 3.02 -2.47
N SER A 108 -8.85 2.74 -1.47
CA SER A 108 -10.30 2.88 -1.59
C SER A 108 -10.73 4.33 -1.68
N PHE A 109 -11.48 4.68 -2.73
CA PHE A 109 -12.03 6.03 -2.97
C PHE A 109 -10.96 7.11 -3.22
N THR A 110 -11.17 8.33 -2.69
CA THR A 110 -10.31 9.50 -2.90
C THR A 110 -9.62 9.87 -1.60
N ASN A 111 -8.37 9.48 -1.44
CA ASN A 111 -7.68 9.48 -0.15
C ASN A 111 -7.00 10.81 0.21
N THR A 112 -7.29 11.88 -0.53
CA THR A 112 -7.03 13.27 -0.15
C THR A 112 -8.32 14.07 0.08
N TYR A 113 -9.47 13.41 0.00
CA TYR A 113 -10.77 14.06 0.16
C TYR A 113 -11.15 14.19 1.65
N ALA A 114 -10.34 14.95 2.37
CA ALA A 114 -10.52 15.30 3.78
C ALA A 114 -9.71 16.56 4.12
N PRO A 115 -9.95 17.21 5.28
CA PRO A 115 -9.09 18.27 5.79
C PRO A 115 -7.66 17.78 6.08
N PRO A 116 -6.63 18.62 5.92
CA PRO A 116 -5.22 18.26 6.13
C PRO A 116 -4.93 17.60 7.48
N ASP A 117 -5.53 18.06 8.57
CA ASP A 117 -5.33 17.48 9.91
C ASP A 117 -5.79 16.02 10.00
N ARG A 118 -6.90 15.67 9.32
CA ARG A 118 -7.36 14.29 9.25
C ARG A 118 -6.40 13.46 8.42
N LEU A 119 -5.94 13.98 7.28
CA LEU A 119 -4.98 13.32 6.41
C LEU A 119 -3.69 13.04 7.16
N LYS A 120 -3.17 14.06 7.87
CA LYS A 120 -1.95 13.93 8.67
C LYS A 120 -2.04 12.79 9.68
N ARG A 121 -3.13 12.73 10.47
CA ARG A 121 -3.31 11.64 11.45
C ARG A 121 -3.29 10.26 10.81
N LEU A 122 -4.01 10.08 9.69
CA LEU A 122 -4.09 8.80 9.00
C LEU A 122 -2.76 8.38 8.36
N TYR A 123 -2.02 9.35 7.80
CA TYR A 123 -0.72 9.09 7.19
C TYR A 123 0.36 8.81 8.24
N ASP A 124 0.34 9.55 9.35
CA ASP A 124 1.24 9.30 10.50
C ASP A 124 0.99 7.91 11.11
N GLU A 125 -0.29 7.53 11.31
CA GLU A 125 -0.68 6.19 11.79
C GLU A 125 -0.16 5.10 10.85
N ALA A 126 -0.36 5.26 9.54
CA ALA A 126 0.09 4.26 8.58
C ALA A 126 1.62 4.13 8.50
N LEU A 127 2.36 5.24 8.64
CA LEU A 127 3.82 5.23 8.63
C LEU A 127 4.43 4.62 9.89
N SER A 128 3.76 4.80 11.04
CA SER A 128 4.22 4.29 12.33
C SER A 128 3.73 2.88 12.66
N ALA A 129 2.88 2.29 11.80
CA ALA A 129 2.22 1.01 12.09
C ALA A 129 3.19 -0.19 12.14
N HIS A 130 4.36 -0.11 11.50
CA HIS A 130 5.35 -1.18 11.48
C HIS A 130 6.73 -0.65 11.03
N ASP A 131 7.82 -1.18 11.61
CA ASP A 131 9.21 -0.75 11.33
C ASP A 131 9.64 -0.98 9.87
N ASP A 132 9.04 -1.96 9.18
CA ASP A 132 9.34 -2.23 7.78
C ASP A 132 8.50 -1.41 6.80
N VAL A 133 7.74 -0.42 7.27
CA VAL A 133 7.06 0.55 6.43
C VAL A 133 8.04 1.62 5.98
N ILE A 134 8.20 1.75 4.65
CA ILE A 134 9.21 2.63 4.06
C ILE A 134 8.64 3.87 3.36
N GLY A 135 7.34 4.06 3.38
CA GLY A 135 6.67 5.22 2.76
C GLY A 135 5.20 4.97 2.52
N LEU A 136 4.55 5.85 1.76
CA LEU A 136 3.11 5.80 1.47
C LEU A 136 2.83 5.82 -0.03
N ALA A 137 1.73 5.17 -0.43
CA ALA A 137 1.11 5.36 -1.73
C ALA A 137 -0.33 5.84 -1.53
N ILE A 138 -0.72 6.91 -2.21
CA ILE A 138 -2.02 7.57 -2.01
C ILE A 138 -2.75 7.65 -3.35
N SER A 139 -3.89 6.95 -3.44
CA SER A 139 -4.80 7.06 -4.58
C SER A 139 -5.68 8.28 -4.42
N THR A 140 -5.68 9.17 -5.41
CA THR A 140 -6.43 10.42 -5.35
C THR A 140 -6.93 10.86 -6.73
N ARG A 141 -7.61 12.00 -6.74
CA ARG A 141 -8.10 12.73 -7.91
C ARG A 141 -7.43 14.11 -7.94
N PRO A 142 -7.08 14.65 -9.12
CA PRO A 142 -6.45 15.97 -9.22
C PRO A 142 -7.29 17.10 -8.57
N ASP A 143 -8.61 17.01 -8.70
CA ASP A 143 -9.56 18.00 -8.18
C ASP A 143 -9.83 17.89 -6.67
N CYS A 144 -9.17 16.95 -5.99
CA CYS A 144 -9.20 16.77 -4.54
C CYS A 144 -7.82 17.04 -3.90
N VAL A 145 -6.93 17.71 -4.64
CA VAL A 145 -5.59 18.11 -4.18
C VAL A 145 -5.49 19.62 -4.29
N ASP A 146 -5.07 20.26 -3.21
CA ASP A 146 -4.78 21.69 -3.11
C ASP A 146 -3.37 21.88 -2.51
N GLU A 147 -2.90 23.14 -2.47
CA GLU A 147 -1.55 23.46 -1.96
C GLU A 147 -1.33 22.95 -0.53
N ALA A 148 -2.27 23.14 0.37
CA ALA A 148 -2.14 22.71 1.75
C ALA A 148 -1.97 21.18 1.87
N LYS A 149 -2.62 20.40 1.00
CA LYS A 149 -2.45 18.93 0.95
C LYS A 149 -1.13 18.54 0.30
N LEU A 150 -0.70 19.28 -0.72
CA LEU A 150 0.62 19.05 -1.32
C LEU A 150 1.74 19.34 -0.33
N ASP A 151 1.66 20.43 0.42
CA ASP A 151 2.60 20.77 1.47
C ASP A 151 2.65 19.67 2.54
N LEU A 152 1.49 19.19 3.00
CA LEU A 152 1.42 18.08 3.93
C LEU A 152 2.11 16.83 3.35
N ILE A 153 1.79 16.44 2.12
CA ILE A 153 2.38 15.25 1.49
C ILE A 153 3.89 15.41 1.31
N ALA A 154 4.35 16.62 1.00
CA ALA A 154 5.78 16.93 0.85
C ALA A 154 6.56 16.71 2.15
N THR A 155 5.94 16.85 3.32
CA THR A 155 6.61 16.59 4.62
C THR A 155 7.02 15.13 4.79
N TYR A 156 6.38 14.20 4.08
CA TYR A 156 6.69 12.77 4.14
C TYR A 156 7.78 12.32 3.16
N LYS A 157 8.28 13.22 2.32
CA LYS A 157 9.35 12.90 1.37
C LYS A 157 10.65 12.61 2.13
N ARG A 158 11.20 11.42 1.91
CA ARG A 158 12.48 10.98 2.50
C ARG A 158 13.46 10.64 1.37
N PRO A 159 14.76 10.97 1.52
CA PRO A 159 15.78 10.64 0.51
C PRO A 159 15.91 9.15 0.23
N ASP A 160 15.77 8.33 1.28
CA ASP A 160 15.87 6.87 1.29
C ASP A 160 14.51 6.16 1.30
N GLY A 161 13.41 6.92 1.32
CA GLY A 161 12.04 6.42 1.37
C GLY A 161 11.43 6.13 -0.01
N TYR A 162 10.19 5.67 0.03
CA TYR A 162 9.33 5.43 -1.14
C TYR A 162 8.56 6.70 -1.50
#